data_349297ef352100565f1fa69eabf78d3e
#
_entry.id   349297ef352100565f1fa69eabf78d3e
#
_cell.length_a   1.000
_cell.length_b   1.000
_cell.length_c   1.000
_cell.angle_alpha   90.00
_cell.angle_beta   90.00
_cell.angle_gamma   90.00
#
_symmetry.space_group_name_H-M   'P 1'
#
loop_
_entity.id
_entity.type
_entity.pdbx_description
1 polymer ?
#
loop_
_entity_poly.entity_id
_entity_poly.type
_entity_poly.pdbx_seq_one_letter_code
_entity_poly.pdbx_strand_id
1 'polypeptide(L)'
;MSPNLEQCGLLEIRYASLKELSKAEEEWGNCHPALVGASPETRYIVAKVLLDFMRRSLAIKVDYLDINFQERIQQQSNQRLKSPWAIDDKETMVSASIVYPRGKITGDFRGNIYLSPRSGYGQYLRRRETFPEFIQRLGTEDTAVIIRQLFQILRVAGLVEEVAPPERDDDAPGYQLPGAALLWVAGDGAKPFHDLIRMPTLSEAGGRTNRFFVEFYKDIAQEGKGLEAHEHTAQVDNETRQQREDAFKEGKLPILYCSPTMELGVDISTLNAVNMRNVPPTPANYAQRSGRAGRSGQPALVFTYCTTGSPHDQYFFKRPELMVAGSVTPPRLELANE
;
A
#
# COMPACT_ATOMS: atom_id res chain seq x y z
N MET A 1 9.96 5.37 1.18
CA MET A 1 8.79 4.56 1.57
C MET A 1 9.24 3.53 2.58
N SER A 2 8.60 3.44 3.75
CA SER A 2 8.86 2.36 4.70
C SER A 2 8.37 1.02 4.10
N PRO A 3 9.08 -0.10 4.30
CA PRO A 3 8.64 -1.39 3.85
C PRO A 3 7.38 -1.83 4.62
N ASN A 4 6.49 -2.55 3.95
CA ASN A 4 5.31 -3.12 4.58
C ASN A 4 5.65 -4.43 5.34
N LEU A 5 4.67 -5.00 6.05
CA LEU A 5 4.87 -6.20 6.86
C LEU A 5 5.31 -7.43 6.05
N GLU A 6 4.83 -7.60 4.80
CA GLU A 6 5.29 -8.68 3.92
C GLU A 6 6.76 -8.48 3.49
N GLN A 7 7.15 -7.24 3.19
CA GLN A 7 8.54 -6.90 2.85
C GLN A 7 9.49 -7.02 4.06
N CYS A 8 8.95 -6.88 5.27
CA CYS A 8 9.66 -7.15 6.51
C CYS A 8 9.66 -8.63 6.90
N GLY A 9 8.91 -9.49 6.20
CA GLY A 9 8.76 -10.90 6.55
C GLY A 9 7.99 -11.14 7.86
N LEU A 10 7.26 -10.14 8.34
CA LEU A 10 6.42 -10.22 9.54
C LEU A 10 5.00 -10.68 9.24
N LEU A 11 4.60 -10.63 7.99
CA LEU A 11 3.33 -11.12 7.47
C LEU A 11 3.59 -12.03 6.29
N GLU A 12 3.02 -13.23 6.32
CA GLU A 12 2.92 -14.13 5.18
C GLU A 12 1.44 -14.28 4.80
N ILE A 13 1.13 -14.15 3.52
CA ILE A 13 -0.20 -14.46 3.01
C ILE A 13 -0.18 -15.88 2.47
N ARG A 14 -1.08 -16.70 2.98
CA ARG A 14 -1.38 -18.06 2.52
C ARG A 14 -2.79 -18.11 1.97
N TYR A 15 -3.10 -19.19 1.27
CA TYR A 15 -4.41 -19.42 0.66
C TYR A 15 -5.00 -20.69 1.22
N ALA A 16 -6.26 -20.62 1.64
CA ALA A 16 -6.98 -21.76 2.21
C ALA A 16 -6.94 -22.95 1.23
N SER A 17 -6.67 -24.14 1.74
CA SER A 17 -6.66 -25.40 0.97
C SER A 17 -5.73 -25.46 -0.26
N LEU A 18 -4.91 -24.44 -0.53
CA LEU A 18 -4.01 -24.46 -1.70
C LEU A 18 -2.96 -25.56 -1.60
N LYS A 19 -2.47 -25.84 -0.39
CA LYS A 19 -1.48 -26.88 -0.14
C LYS A 19 -2.06 -28.27 -0.33
N GLU A 20 -3.29 -28.48 0.09
CA GLU A 20 -4.06 -29.70 -0.10
C GLU A 20 -4.36 -29.92 -1.58
N LEU A 21 -4.85 -28.89 -2.26
CA LEU A 21 -5.09 -28.90 -3.70
C LEU A 21 -3.85 -29.29 -4.49
N SER A 22 -2.68 -28.74 -4.16
CA SER A 22 -1.43 -29.05 -4.88
C SER A 22 -1.03 -30.53 -4.81
N LYS A 23 -1.49 -31.26 -3.79
CA LYS A 23 -1.24 -32.69 -3.56
C LYS A 23 -2.32 -33.61 -4.15
N ALA A 24 -3.48 -33.06 -4.47
CA ALA A 24 -4.61 -33.84 -4.99
C ALA A 24 -4.40 -34.18 -6.47
N GLU A 25 -3.68 -35.28 -6.76
CA GLU A 25 -3.32 -35.70 -8.12
C GLU A 25 -4.53 -35.78 -9.08
N GLU A 26 -5.68 -36.17 -8.57
CA GLU A 26 -6.92 -36.32 -9.32
C GLU A 26 -7.37 -35.02 -10.00
N GLU A 27 -7.19 -33.89 -9.34
CA GLU A 27 -7.59 -32.57 -9.83
C GLU A 27 -6.70 -32.09 -11.01
N TRP A 28 -5.48 -32.59 -11.08
CA TRP A 28 -4.50 -32.20 -12.11
C TRP A 28 -4.47 -33.13 -13.30
N GLY A 29 -5.10 -34.31 -13.20
CA GLY A 29 -4.98 -35.40 -14.17
C GLY A 29 -5.36 -35.05 -15.61
N ASN A 30 -6.28 -34.11 -15.80
CA ASN A 30 -6.75 -33.67 -17.13
C ASN A 30 -6.08 -32.36 -17.60
N CYS A 31 -4.99 -31.97 -17.00
CA CYS A 31 -4.30 -30.72 -17.33
C CYS A 31 -3.19 -30.91 -18.36
N HIS A 32 -2.60 -29.79 -18.74
CA HIS A 32 -1.41 -29.77 -19.58
C HIS A 32 -0.29 -30.63 -18.96
N PRO A 33 0.49 -31.38 -19.76
CA PRO A 33 1.54 -32.27 -19.25
C PRO A 33 2.53 -31.63 -18.28
N ALA A 34 2.81 -30.33 -18.43
CA ALA A 34 3.64 -29.58 -17.49
C ALA A 34 3.02 -29.46 -16.08
N LEU A 35 1.71 -29.40 -15.95
CA LEU A 35 1.00 -29.39 -14.66
C LEU A 35 0.82 -30.81 -14.09
N VAL A 36 0.53 -31.78 -14.96
CA VAL A 36 0.39 -33.20 -14.58
C VAL A 36 1.71 -33.74 -14.05
N GLY A 37 2.83 -33.49 -14.74
CA GLY A 37 4.16 -33.96 -14.35
C GLY A 37 4.85 -33.13 -13.26
N ALA A 38 4.25 -31.98 -12.86
CA ALA A 38 4.81 -31.13 -11.83
C ALA A 38 4.70 -31.77 -10.43
N SER A 39 5.70 -31.55 -9.60
CA SER A 39 5.61 -31.92 -8.18
C SER A 39 4.53 -31.11 -7.45
N PRO A 40 3.97 -31.60 -6.32
CA PRO A 40 3.05 -30.83 -5.50
C PRO A 40 3.61 -29.46 -5.08
N GLU A 41 4.90 -29.35 -4.85
CA GLU A 41 5.57 -28.12 -4.52
C GLU A 41 5.58 -27.14 -5.71
N THR A 42 5.89 -27.62 -6.91
CA THR A 42 5.83 -26.82 -8.14
C THR A 42 4.43 -26.31 -8.41
N ARG A 43 3.41 -27.17 -8.29
CA ARG A 43 1.99 -26.80 -8.43
C ARG A 43 1.59 -25.73 -7.41
N TYR A 44 2.00 -25.90 -6.16
CA TYR A 44 1.77 -24.94 -5.08
C TYR A 44 2.35 -23.57 -5.41
N ILE A 45 3.65 -23.53 -5.80
CA ILE A 45 4.34 -22.28 -6.09
C ILE A 45 3.69 -21.56 -7.29
N VAL A 46 3.43 -22.28 -8.38
CA VAL A 46 2.82 -21.73 -9.59
C VAL A 46 1.44 -21.12 -9.29
N ALA A 47 0.59 -21.84 -8.58
CA ALA A 47 -0.72 -21.36 -8.20
C ALA A 47 -0.64 -20.19 -7.19
N LYS A 48 0.25 -20.28 -6.20
CA LYS A 48 0.48 -19.19 -5.23
C LYS A 48 0.92 -17.90 -5.90
N VAL A 49 1.83 -17.96 -6.87
CA VAL A 49 2.29 -16.78 -7.63
C VAL A 49 1.13 -16.12 -8.39
N LEU A 50 0.20 -16.92 -8.95
CA LEU A 50 -1.00 -16.39 -9.58
C LEU A 50 -1.91 -15.67 -8.58
N LEU A 51 -2.20 -16.32 -7.45
CA LEU A 51 -3.06 -15.75 -6.41
C LEU A 51 -2.44 -14.51 -5.76
N ASP A 52 -1.12 -14.51 -5.52
CA ASP A 52 -0.38 -13.34 -5.03
C ASP A 52 -0.43 -12.19 -6.04
N PHE A 53 -0.34 -12.48 -7.34
CA PHE A 53 -0.52 -11.50 -8.38
C PHE A 53 -1.93 -10.91 -8.38
N MET A 54 -2.98 -11.73 -8.31
CA MET A 54 -4.38 -11.30 -8.22
C MET A 54 -4.60 -10.41 -6.99
N ARG A 55 -4.16 -10.85 -5.83
CA ARG A 55 -4.27 -10.09 -4.57
C ARG A 55 -3.61 -8.73 -4.65
N ARG A 56 -2.36 -8.67 -5.10
CA ARG A 56 -1.58 -7.42 -5.19
C ARG A 56 -2.10 -6.47 -6.26
N SER A 57 -2.86 -6.99 -7.19
CA SER A 57 -3.56 -6.21 -8.21
C SER A 57 -4.99 -5.85 -7.80
N LEU A 58 -5.35 -6.06 -6.53
CA LEU A 58 -6.69 -5.84 -5.96
C LEU A 58 -7.82 -6.59 -6.67
N ALA A 59 -7.53 -7.72 -7.32
CA ALA A 59 -8.56 -8.59 -7.87
C ALA A 59 -9.17 -9.46 -6.76
N ILE A 60 -9.74 -8.83 -5.74
CA ILE A 60 -10.27 -9.45 -4.52
C ILE A 60 -11.76 -9.18 -4.45
N LYS A 61 -12.56 -10.26 -4.26
CA LYS A 61 -14.00 -10.18 -4.06
C LYS A 61 -14.31 -9.95 -2.58
N VAL A 62 -14.58 -8.71 -2.24
CA VAL A 62 -15.09 -8.26 -0.94
C VAL A 62 -16.00 -7.06 -1.15
N ASP A 63 -17.01 -6.90 -0.31
CA ASP A 63 -18.01 -5.84 -0.44
C ASP A 63 -17.37 -4.43 -0.47
N TYR A 64 -16.36 -4.19 0.34
CA TYR A 64 -15.68 -2.89 0.43
C TYR A 64 -14.92 -2.48 -0.84
N LEU A 65 -14.65 -3.40 -1.76
CA LEU A 65 -14.05 -3.13 -3.06
C LEU A 65 -15.08 -3.15 -4.21
N ASP A 66 -16.34 -3.45 -3.93
CA ASP A 66 -17.44 -3.37 -4.90
C ASP A 66 -17.89 -1.92 -5.12
N ILE A 67 -17.98 -1.48 -6.37
CA ILE A 67 -18.33 -0.11 -6.74
C ILE A 67 -19.72 0.28 -6.20
N ASN A 68 -20.72 -0.58 -6.35
CA ASN A 68 -22.08 -0.28 -5.92
C ASN A 68 -22.17 -0.19 -4.39
N PHE A 69 -21.38 -1.01 -3.70
CA PHE A 69 -21.28 -0.95 -2.25
C PHE A 69 -20.60 0.34 -1.78
N GLN A 70 -19.52 0.75 -2.44
CA GLN A 70 -18.82 2.00 -2.16
C GLN A 70 -19.70 3.22 -2.38
N GLU A 71 -20.47 3.28 -3.47
CA GLU A 71 -21.43 4.36 -3.73
C GLU A 71 -22.50 4.46 -2.63
N ARG A 72 -23.01 3.32 -2.15
CA ARG A 72 -23.97 3.30 -1.03
C ARG A 72 -23.35 3.82 0.26
N ILE A 73 -22.11 3.41 0.57
CA ILE A 73 -21.39 3.90 1.76
C ILE A 73 -21.17 5.40 1.66
N GLN A 74 -20.74 5.91 0.51
CA GLN A 74 -20.53 7.34 0.29
C GLN A 74 -21.83 8.15 0.49
N GLN A 75 -22.93 7.67 -0.08
CA GLN A 75 -24.24 8.31 0.11
C GLN A 75 -24.68 8.31 1.59
N GLN A 76 -24.51 7.18 2.29
CA GLN A 76 -24.85 7.09 3.71
C GLN A 76 -23.93 7.96 4.58
N SER A 77 -22.67 8.05 4.23
CA SER A 77 -21.70 8.92 4.90
C SER A 77 -22.14 10.38 4.81
N ASN A 78 -22.44 10.85 3.61
CA ASN A 78 -22.85 12.24 3.38
C ASN A 78 -24.20 12.59 4.02
N GLN A 79 -25.09 11.60 4.19
CA GLN A 79 -26.38 11.81 4.87
C GLN A 79 -26.27 11.84 6.40
N ARG A 80 -25.34 11.09 6.99
CA ARG A 80 -25.27 10.85 8.44
C ARG A 80 -24.11 11.54 9.12
N LEU A 81 -23.05 11.86 8.40
CA LEU A 81 -21.84 12.47 8.92
C LEU A 81 -21.63 13.86 8.32
N LYS A 82 -20.95 14.72 9.06
CA LYS A 82 -20.51 16.05 8.60
C LYS A 82 -18.99 16.05 8.44
N SER A 83 -18.49 16.97 7.61
CA SER A 83 -17.05 17.22 7.52
C SER A 83 -16.47 17.48 8.93
N PRO A 84 -15.30 16.93 9.28
CA PRO A 84 -14.36 16.19 8.42
C PRO A 84 -14.58 14.65 8.39
N TRP A 85 -15.65 14.15 9.00
CA TRP A 85 -15.90 12.71 9.16
C TRP A 85 -16.65 12.08 7.98
N ALA A 86 -17.35 12.89 7.19
CA ALA A 86 -17.96 12.42 5.95
C ALA A 86 -16.90 12.15 4.89
N ILE A 87 -17.12 11.14 4.05
CA ILE A 87 -16.29 10.89 2.88
C ILE A 87 -16.40 12.07 1.93
N ASP A 88 -15.28 12.69 1.54
CA ASP A 88 -15.27 13.83 0.62
C ASP A 88 -15.79 13.37 -0.76
N ASP A 89 -16.64 14.20 -1.40
CA ASP A 89 -17.17 13.91 -2.74
C ASP A 89 -16.07 13.82 -3.82
N LYS A 90 -14.89 14.38 -3.54
CA LYS A 90 -13.70 14.30 -4.41
C LYS A 90 -12.81 13.10 -4.11
N GLU A 91 -13.07 12.36 -3.04
CA GLU A 91 -12.31 11.18 -2.67
C GLU A 91 -12.65 10.02 -3.60
N THR A 92 -11.68 9.57 -4.37
CA THR A 92 -11.83 8.41 -5.26
C THR A 92 -11.46 7.15 -4.49
N MET A 93 -12.45 6.32 -4.19
CA MET A 93 -12.23 5.01 -3.59
C MET A 93 -11.69 4.03 -4.63
N VAL A 94 -10.81 3.13 -4.20
CA VAL A 94 -10.24 2.09 -5.06
C VAL A 94 -11.19 0.91 -5.11
N SER A 95 -11.60 0.50 -6.32
CA SER A 95 -12.44 -0.68 -6.56
C SER A 95 -11.63 -1.90 -6.97
N ALA A 96 -12.22 -3.08 -6.83
CA ALA A 96 -11.60 -4.34 -7.26
C ALA A 96 -11.42 -4.38 -8.77
N SER A 97 -10.27 -4.92 -9.21
CA SER A 97 -10.04 -5.31 -10.60
C SER A 97 -10.64 -6.69 -10.89
N ILE A 98 -10.95 -6.97 -12.14
CA ILE A 98 -11.34 -8.31 -12.61
C ILE A 98 -10.20 -8.86 -13.46
N VAL A 99 -9.87 -10.13 -13.27
CA VAL A 99 -8.82 -10.82 -14.03
C VAL A 99 -9.43 -11.74 -15.08
N TYR A 100 -9.03 -11.55 -16.33
CA TYR A 100 -9.44 -12.38 -17.46
C TYR A 100 -8.24 -13.21 -17.96
N PRO A 101 -8.35 -14.56 -18.05
CA PRO A 101 -7.30 -15.43 -18.56
C PRO A 101 -7.21 -15.41 -20.09
N ARG A 102 -7.08 -14.24 -20.67
CA ARG A 102 -6.96 -13.97 -22.11
C ARG A 102 -6.09 -12.75 -22.40
N GLY A 103 -5.82 -12.52 -23.66
CA GLY A 103 -5.17 -11.28 -24.10
C GLY A 103 -6.12 -10.10 -24.06
N LYS A 104 -5.54 -8.91 -23.94
CA LYS A 104 -6.29 -7.65 -24.03
C LYS A 104 -6.69 -7.40 -25.48
N ILE A 105 -7.93 -6.97 -25.70
CA ILE A 105 -8.49 -6.61 -27.01
C ILE A 105 -8.97 -5.15 -26.99
N THR A 106 -9.23 -4.60 -28.19
CA THR A 106 -9.74 -3.22 -28.31
C THR A 106 -11.14 -3.13 -27.66
N GLY A 107 -11.33 -2.10 -26.84
CA GLY A 107 -12.56 -1.89 -26.08
C GLY A 107 -12.54 -2.43 -24.65
N ASP A 108 -11.55 -3.23 -24.29
CA ASP A 108 -11.43 -3.76 -22.93
C ASP A 108 -11.25 -2.63 -21.89
N PHE A 109 -11.92 -2.81 -20.74
CA PHE A 109 -11.86 -1.85 -19.64
C PHE A 109 -10.44 -1.71 -19.07
N ARG A 110 -9.98 -0.47 -18.88
CA ARG A 110 -8.61 -0.19 -18.45
C ARG A 110 -8.29 -0.63 -17.02
N GLY A 111 -9.31 -0.73 -16.15
CA GLY A 111 -9.19 -1.17 -14.75
C GLY A 111 -9.06 -2.68 -14.60
N ASN A 112 -9.37 -3.47 -15.64
CA ASN A 112 -9.30 -4.92 -15.62
C ASN A 112 -7.91 -5.43 -16.03
N ILE A 113 -7.61 -6.67 -15.63
CA ILE A 113 -6.33 -7.33 -15.82
C ILE A 113 -6.50 -8.47 -16.81
N TYR A 114 -5.61 -8.53 -17.79
CA TYR A 114 -5.64 -9.53 -18.85
C TYR A 114 -4.37 -10.39 -18.78
N LEU A 115 -4.56 -11.67 -18.42
CA LEU A 115 -3.47 -12.63 -18.29
C LEU A 115 -3.32 -13.46 -19.57
N SER A 116 -2.41 -13.02 -20.43
CA SER A 116 -2.04 -13.73 -21.65
C SER A 116 -0.66 -14.38 -21.52
N PRO A 117 -0.23 -15.22 -22.46
CA PRO A 117 1.13 -15.72 -22.53
C PRO A 117 2.20 -14.63 -22.57
N ARG A 118 1.87 -13.42 -23.03
CA ARG A 118 2.77 -12.26 -23.09
C ARG A 118 2.77 -11.43 -21.81
N SER A 119 1.83 -11.65 -20.91
CA SER A 119 1.79 -11.00 -19.59
C SER A 119 2.98 -11.41 -18.72
N GLY A 120 3.24 -10.66 -17.64
CA GLY A 120 4.31 -11.00 -16.70
C GLY A 120 4.17 -12.41 -16.12
N TYR A 121 2.95 -12.84 -15.78
CA TYR A 121 2.69 -14.19 -15.31
C TYR A 121 2.89 -15.24 -16.42
N GLY A 122 2.46 -14.99 -17.66
CA GLY A 122 2.71 -15.88 -18.77
C GLY A 122 4.21 -16.02 -19.09
N GLN A 123 4.98 -14.96 -18.93
CA GLN A 123 6.44 -15.02 -19.06
C GLN A 123 7.09 -15.82 -17.91
N TYR A 124 6.59 -15.66 -16.68
CA TYR A 124 7.01 -16.47 -15.53
C TYR A 124 6.81 -17.97 -15.79
N LEU A 125 5.64 -18.39 -16.27
CA LEU A 125 5.33 -19.80 -16.58
C LEU A 125 6.31 -20.41 -17.60
N ARG A 126 6.84 -19.62 -18.55
CA ARG A 126 7.76 -20.08 -19.60
C ARG A 126 9.23 -20.09 -19.18
N ARG A 127 9.56 -19.69 -17.95
CA ARG A 127 10.91 -19.82 -17.44
C ARG A 127 11.22 -21.29 -17.17
N ARG A 128 12.45 -21.70 -17.44
CA ARG A 128 12.89 -23.09 -17.27
C ARG A 128 12.78 -23.55 -15.81
N GLU A 129 12.99 -22.62 -14.90
CA GLU A 129 12.98 -22.87 -13.45
C GLU A 129 11.57 -23.04 -12.89
N THR A 130 10.53 -22.63 -13.60
CA THR A 130 9.15 -22.70 -13.13
C THR A 130 8.58 -24.12 -13.14
N PHE A 131 8.95 -24.92 -14.14
CA PHE A 131 8.58 -26.34 -14.24
C PHE A 131 9.86 -27.18 -14.42
N PRO A 132 10.63 -27.41 -13.36
CA PRO A 132 11.90 -28.13 -13.47
C PRO A 132 11.72 -29.59 -13.94
N GLU A 133 10.55 -30.18 -13.70
CA GLU A 133 10.22 -31.53 -14.09
C GLU A 133 9.84 -31.63 -15.60
N PHE A 134 9.54 -30.51 -16.25
CA PHE A 134 9.11 -30.47 -17.65
C PHE A 134 10.26 -30.05 -18.59
N ILE A 135 10.78 -31.00 -19.35
CA ILE A 135 12.00 -30.82 -20.17
C ILE A 135 11.74 -29.93 -21.39
N GLN A 136 10.52 -29.97 -21.96
CA GLN A 136 10.17 -29.23 -23.16
C GLN A 136 9.96 -27.74 -22.84
N ARG A 137 10.29 -26.88 -23.82
CA ARG A 137 10.06 -25.46 -23.67
C ARG A 137 8.59 -25.14 -23.95
N LEU A 138 7.93 -24.50 -22.99
CA LEU A 138 6.55 -24.06 -23.16
C LEU A 138 6.41 -22.97 -24.23
N GLY A 139 5.53 -23.20 -25.20
CA GLY A 139 5.13 -22.23 -26.20
C GLY A 139 4.09 -21.22 -25.67
N THR A 140 3.64 -20.32 -26.53
CA THR A 140 2.56 -19.38 -26.21
C THR A 140 1.21 -20.08 -26.09
N GLU A 141 0.94 -21.08 -26.92
CA GLU A 141 -0.30 -21.87 -26.88
C GLU A 141 -0.39 -22.70 -25.61
N ASP A 142 0.68 -23.44 -25.27
CA ASP A 142 0.76 -24.20 -24.02
C ASP A 142 0.52 -23.29 -22.80
N THR A 143 1.13 -22.11 -22.80
CA THR A 143 1.00 -21.15 -21.71
C THR A 143 -0.46 -20.65 -21.59
N ALA A 144 -1.14 -20.41 -22.69
CA ALA A 144 -2.55 -20.01 -22.68
C ALA A 144 -3.45 -21.12 -22.10
N VAL A 145 -3.17 -22.36 -22.46
CA VAL A 145 -3.88 -23.54 -21.92
C VAL A 145 -3.64 -23.66 -20.42
N ILE A 146 -2.39 -23.60 -19.98
CA ILE A 146 -2.00 -23.68 -18.56
C ILE A 146 -2.70 -22.59 -17.73
N ILE A 147 -2.71 -21.34 -18.20
CA ILE A 147 -3.38 -20.25 -17.49
C ILE A 147 -4.86 -20.55 -17.31
N ARG A 148 -5.58 -20.95 -18.36
CA ARG A 148 -7.02 -21.27 -18.28
C ARG A 148 -7.29 -22.44 -17.33
N GLN A 149 -6.49 -23.49 -17.40
CA GLN A 149 -6.63 -24.67 -16.55
C GLN A 149 -6.36 -24.35 -15.08
N LEU A 150 -5.38 -23.48 -14.77
CA LEU A 150 -5.16 -23.01 -13.42
C LEU A 150 -6.39 -22.29 -12.86
N PHE A 151 -7.02 -21.39 -13.63
CA PHE A 151 -8.25 -20.75 -13.19
C PHE A 151 -9.40 -21.74 -12.98
N GLN A 152 -9.53 -22.75 -13.83
CA GLN A 152 -10.56 -23.81 -13.68
C GLN A 152 -10.36 -24.60 -12.38
N ILE A 153 -9.15 -25.07 -12.13
CA ILE A 153 -8.82 -25.83 -10.91
C ILE A 153 -9.02 -24.97 -9.67
N LEU A 154 -8.51 -23.75 -9.67
CA LEU A 154 -8.64 -22.82 -8.55
C LEU A 154 -10.10 -22.44 -8.29
N ARG A 155 -10.93 -22.38 -9.32
CA ARG A 155 -12.39 -22.17 -9.19
C ARG A 155 -13.06 -23.36 -8.52
N VAL A 156 -12.78 -24.58 -8.96
CA VAL A 156 -13.32 -25.79 -8.32
C VAL A 156 -12.92 -25.87 -6.85
N ALA A 157 -11.71 -25.49 -6.53
CA ALA A 157 -11.20 -25.43 -5.15
C ALA A 157 -11.72 -24.23 -4.33
N GLY A 158 -12.53 -23.32 -4.90
CA GLY A 158 -13.03 -22.13 -4.21
C GLY A 158 -11.97 -21.04 -3.95
N LEU A 159 -10.83 -21.10 -4.63
CA LEU A 159 -9.74 -20.14 -4.49
C LEU A 159 -9.87 -18.95 -5.45
N VAL A 160 -10.67 -19.07 -6.48
CA VAL A 160 -11.13 -17.96 -7.33
C VAL A 160 -12.62 -18.14 -7.63
N GLU A 161 -13.30 -17.03 -7.82
CA GLU A 161 -14.72 -17.00 -8.20
C GLU A 161 -14.90 -16.29 -9.53
N GLU A 162 -15.84 -16.79 -10.31
CA GLU A 162 -16.31 -16.15 -11.53
C GLU A 162 -17.23 -14.98 -11.14
N VAL A 163 -16.86 -13.76 -11.54
CA VAL A 163 -17.57 -12.53 -11.18
C VAL A 163 -18.12 -11.79 -12.40
N ALA A 164 -17.66 -12.16 -13.59
CA ALA A 164 -18.16 -11.60 -14.84
C ALA A 164 -18.28 -12.72 -15.89
N PRO A 165 -19.40 -12.79 -16.62
CA PRO A 165 -19.54 -13.75 -17.71
C PRO A 165 -18.55 -13.43 -18.85
N PRO A 166 -18.27 -14.41 -19.73
CA PRO A 166 -17.49 -14.15 -20.92
C PRO A 166 -18.21 -13.11 -21.81
N GLU A 167 -17.46 -12.17 -22.33
CA GLU A 167 -18.01 -11.12 -23.20
C GLU A 167 -18.41 -11.65 -24.59
N ARG A 168 -17.88 -12.80 -25.00
CA ARG A 168 -18.12 -13.49 -26.27
C ARG A 168 -18.15 -14.99 -26.03
N ASP A 169 -18.82 -15.74 -26.90
CA ASP A 169 -19.02 -17.19 -26.76
C ASP A 169 -17.74 -18.00 -26.58
N ASP A 170 -16.64 -17.58 -27.21
CA ASP A 170 -15.32 -18.22 -27.10
C ASP A 170 -14.37 -17.57 -26.07
N ASP A 171 -14.88 -16.61 -25.29
CA ASP A 171 -14.04 -15.84 -24.34
C ASP A 171 -14.01 -16.51 -22.96
N ALA A 172 -13.02 -16.14 -22.16
CA ALA A 172 -12.92 -16.60 -20.77
C ALA A 172 -13.65 -15.64 -19.84
N PRO A 173 -14.34 -16.17 -18.80
CA PRO A 173 -14.98 -15.35 -17.79
C PRO A 173 -13.97 -14.54 -16.98
N GLY A 174 -14.46 -13.55 -16.25
CA GLY A 174 -13.67 -12.72 -15.33
C GLY A 174 -13.67 -13.30 -13.93
N TYR A 175 -12.51 -13.29 -13.28
CA TYR A 175 -12.28 -13.91 -11.97
C TYR A 175 -11.81 -12.90 -10.93
N GLN A 176 -12.19 -13.18 -9.69
CA GLN A 176 -11.65 -12.54 -8.49
C GLN A 176 -11.31 -13.57 -7.42
N LEU A 177 -10.41 -13.22 -6.53
CA LEU A 177 -10.01 -14.00 -5.37
C LEU A 177 -10.96 -13.71 -4.21
N PRO A 178 -11.70 -14.68 -3.66
CA PRO A 178 -12.54 -14.46 -2.48
C PRO A 178 -11.69 -13.99 -1.28
N GLY A 179 -12.12 -12.95 -0.61
CA GLY A 179 -11.43 -12.46 0.59
C GLY A 179 -11.30 -13.54 1.68
N ALA A 180 -12.30 -14.43 1.79
CA ALA A 180 -12.30 -15.55 2.73
C ALA A 180 -11.21 -16.61 2.45
N ALA A 181 -10.66 -16.67 1.24
CA ALA A 181 -9.58 -17.59 0.89
C ALA A 181 -8.20 -17.10 1.40
N LEU A 182 -8.09 -15.84 1.85
CA LEU A 182 -6.85 -15.24 2.33
C LEU A 182 -6.60 -15.56 3.81
N LEU A 183 -5.45 -16.11 4.10
CA LEU A 183 -4.99 -16.41 5.46
C LEU A 183 -3.78 -15.53 5.80
N TRP A 184 -3.92 -14.73 6.83
CA TRP A 184 -2.83 -13.92 7.37
C TRP A 184 -2.08 -14.75 8.41
N VAL A 185 -0.79 -14.96 8.17
CA VAL A 185 0.07 -15.76 9.04
C VAL A 185 1.21 -14.88 9.53
N ALA A 186 1.47 -14.93 10.83
CA ALA A 186 2.62 -14.23 11.40
C ALA A 186 3.93 -14.82 10.87
N GLY A 187 4.82 -13.94 10.42
CA GLY A 187 6.17 -14.29 10.02
C GLY A 187 7.18 -13.96 11.12
N ASP A 188 8.37 -14.53 11.01
CA ASP A 188 9.47 -14.34 11.97
C ASP A 188 10.34 -13.09 11.71
N GLY A 189 10.16 -12.47 10.55
CA GLY A 189 10.98 -11.34 10.09
C GLY A 189 12.25 -11.74 9.34
N ALA A 190 12.45 -13.05 9.05
CA ALA A 190 13.65 -13.52 8.39
C ALA A 190 13.56 -13.50 6.86
N LYS A 191 12.39 -13.80 6.30
CA LYS A 191 12.18 -13.96 4.85
C LYS A 191 11.18 -12.92 4.33
N PRO A 192 11.62 -11.92 3.54
CA PRO A 192 10.72 -10.97 2.92
C PRO A 192 9.91 -11.64 1.80
N PHE A 193 8.74 -11.08 1.50
CA PHE A 193 8.00 -11.46 0.30
C PHE A 193 8.85 -11.25 -0.95
N HIS A 194 8.91 -12.24 -1.81
CA HIS A 194 9.61 -12.21 -3.07
C HIS A 194 8.65 -12.33 -4.26
N ASP A 195 8.64 -11.33 -5.13
CA ASP A 195 7.80 -11.32 -6.34
C ASP A 195 8.51 -12.03 -7.49
N LEU A 196 8.23 -13.31 -7.65
CA LEU A 196 8.80 -14.15 -8.71
C LEU A 196 8.47 -13.67 -10.13
N ILE A 197 7.41 -12.89 -10.32
CA ILE A 197 7.06 -12.33 -11.63
C ILE A 197 8.03 -11.21 -11.99
N ARG A 198 8.27 -10.27 -11.06
CA ARG A 198 9.08 -9.08 -11.29
C ARG A 198 10.57 -9.28 -11.07
N MET A 199 10.91 -10.16 -10.13
CA MET A 199 12.29 -10.46 -9.73
C MET A 199 12.56 -11.97 -9.87
N PRO A 200 13.01 -12.43 -11.04
CA PRO A 200 13.16 -13.85 -11.34
C PRO A 200 14.23 -14.53 -10.48
N THR A 201 15.26 -13.83 -10.11
CA THR A 201 16.37 -14.36 -9.31
C THR A 201 16.40 -13.73 -7.93
N LEU A 202 16.49 -14.57 -6.90
CA LEU A 202 16.93 -14.11 -5.59
C LEU A 202 18.41 -13.71 -5.73
N SER A 203 18.79 -12.55 -5.17
CA SER A 203 20.22 -12.24 -5.06
C SER A 203 20.92 -13.37 -4.30
N GLU A 204 22.19 -13.67 -4.61
CA GLU A 204 22.98 -14.71 -3.94
C GLU A 204 23.00 -14.56 -2.40
N ALA A 205 22.75 -13.35 -1.90
CA ALA A 205 22.63 -13.06 -0.47
C ALA A 205 21.27 -13.47 0.14
N GLY A 206 20.32 -14.01 -0.67
CA GLY A 206 18.92 -14.18 -0.27
C GLY A 206 18.24 -12.82 -0.05
N GLY A 207 16.92 -12.76 -0.09
CA GLY A 207 16.21 -11.55 0.30
C GLY A 207 16.43 -11.30 1.80
N ARG A 208 17.16 -10.24 2.15
CA ARG A 208 17.33 -9.83 3.54
C ARG A 208 16.27 -8.81 3.91
N THR A 209 15.62 -9.02 5.04
CA THR A 209 14.72 -8.04 5.64
C THR A 209 15.54 -6.89 6.23
N ASN A 210 14.97 -5.69 6.23
CA ASN A 210 15.59 -4.59 6.95
C ASN A 210 15.30 -4.75 8.45
N ARG A 211 16.32 -5.12 9.20
CA ARG A 211 16.25 -5.43 10.63
C ARG A 211 15.68 -4.26 11.45
N PHE A 212 16.02 -3.03 11.10
CA PHE A 212 15.47 -1.85 11.77
C PHE A 212 13.94 -1.83 11.71
N PHE A 213 13.34 -2.04 10.54
CA PHE A 213 11.88 -2.06 10.41
C PHE A 213 11.24 -3.29 11.04
N VAL A 214 11.90 -4.43 11.03
CA VAL A 214 11.42 -5.64 11.74
C VAL A 214 11.32 -5.38 13.23
N GLU A 215 12.36 -4.85 13.85
CA GLU A 215 12.41 -4.49 15.26
C GLU A 215 11.38 -3.38 15.57
N PHE A 216 11.37 -2.32 14.79
CA PHE A 216 10.40 -1.21 14.92
C PHE A 216 8.94 -1.68 14.96
N TYR A 217 8.52 -2.55 14.02
CA TYR A 217 7.15 -3.07 14.02
C TYR A 217 6.87 -4.00 15.21
N LYS A 218 7.84 -4.81 15.64
CA LYS A 218 7.70 -5.67 16.81
C LYS A 218 7.56 -4.87 18.10
N ASP A 219 8.38 -3.85 18.27
CA ASP A 219 8.39 -2.98 19.44
C ASP A 219 7.05 -2.21 19.54
N ILE A 220 6.58 -1.60 18.45
CA ILE A 220 5.26 -0.93 18.42
C ILE A 220 4.13 -1.90 18.78
N ALA A 221 4.16 -3.13 18.27
CA ALA A 221 3.13 -4.12 18.55
C ALA A 221 3.15 -4.58 20.04
N GLN A 222 4.33 -4.63 20.67
CA GLN A 222 4.49 -5.03 22.07
C GLN A 222 4.19 -3.89 23.05
N GLU A 223 4.62 -2.69 22.75
CA GLU A 223 4.44 -1.54 23.62
C GLU A 223 3.00 -1.06 23.69
N GLY A 224 2.15 -1.39 22.71
CA GLY A 224 0.67 -1.30 22.72
C GLY A 224 0.05 0.02 23.20
N LYS A 225 0.89 1.01 23.52
CA LYS A 225 0.44 2.34 23.93
C LYS A 225 0.05 3.09 22.67
N GLY A 226 -1.24 3.30 22.49
CA GLY A 226 -1.78 4.15 21.44
C GLY A 226 -1.09 5.50 21.47
N LEU A 227 -0.33 5.82 20.41
CA LEU A 227 0.15 7.17 20.22
C LEU A 227 -1.06 8.03 19.84
N GLU A 228 -1.54 8.82 20.78
CA GLU A 228 -2.59 9.77 20.53
C GLU A 228 -2.04 11.00 19.82
N ALA A 229 -2.79 11.46 18.81
CA ALA A 229 -2.47 12.67 18.06
C ALA A 229 -3.73 13.52 17.95
N HIS A 230 -3.64 14.78 18.34
CA HIS A 230 -4.77 15.71 18.27
C HIS A 230 -4.46 16.92 17.40
N GLU A 231 -5.49 17.49 16.82
CA GLU A 231 -5.39 18.77 16.14
C GLU A 231 -5.45 19.93 17.13
N HIS A 232 -4.72 20.99 16.80
CA HIS A 232 -4.70 22.25 17.49
C HIS A 232 -4.89 23.37 16.46
N THR A 233 -6.14 23.60 16.09
CA THR A 233 -6.54 24.54 15.06
C THR A 233 -7.57 25.53 15.61
N ALA A 234 -7.84 26.59 14.86
CA ALA A 234 -8.88 27.57 15.23
C ALA A 234 -10.30 26.97 15.21
N GLN A 235 -10.47 25.77 14.65
CA GLN A 235 -11.77 25.06 14.62
C GLN A 235 -12.09 24.36 15.95
N VAL A 236 -11.06 24.12 16.78
CA VAL A 236 -11.22 23.54 18.10
C VAL A 236 -11.59 24.65 19.08
N ASP A 237 -12.58 24.40 19.94
CA ASP A 237 -12.98 25.34 20.99
C ASP A 237 -11.83 25.67 21.95
N ASN A 238 -11.90 26.81 22.61
CA ASN A 238 -10.81 27.32 23.44
C ASN A 238 -10.48 26.39 24.63
N GLU A 239 -11.47 25.80 25.25
CA GLU A 239 -11.29 24.95 26.42
C GLU A 239 -10.59 23.63 26.04
N THR A 240 -11.10 22.94 25.04
CA THR A 240 -10.44 21.72 24.49
C THR A 240 -9.04 22.00 23.99
N ARG A 241 -8.82 23.16 23.36
CA ARG A 241 -7.50 23.55 22.88
C ARG A 241 -6.50 23.74 24.03
N GLN A 242 -6.91 24.41 25.10
CA GLN A 242 -6.08 24.58 26.29
C GLN A 242 -5.76 23.24 26.97
N GLN A 243 -6.72 22.35 27.09
CA GLN A 243 -6.53 21.02 27.64
C GLN A 243 -5.49 20.20 26.82
N ARG A 244 -5.55 20.29 25.48
CA ARG A 244 -4.60 19.64 24.57
C ARG A 244 -3.20 20.23 24.68
N GLU A 245 -3.08 21.56 24.84
CA GLU A 245 -1.80 22.22 25.10
C GLU A 245 -1.17 21.74 26.40
N ASP A 246 -1.95 21.69 27.48
CA ASP A 246 -1.47 21.25 28.79
C ASP A 246 -1.07 19.78 28.77
N ALA A 247 -1.86 18.90 28.15
CA ALA A 247 -1.54 17.49 27.97
C ALA A 247 -0.25 17.29 27.13
N PHE A 248 -0.04 18.14 26.11
CA PHE A 248 1.17 18.12 25.29
C PHE A 248 2.41 18.60 26.08
N LYS A 249 2.29 19.69 26.86
CA LYS A 249 3.36 20.19 27.73
C LYS A 249 3.77 19.16 28.80
N GLU A 250 2.79 18.42 29.32
CA GLU A 250 3.01 17.37 30.31
C GLU A 250 3.53 16.05 29.71
N GLY A 251 3.65 15.97 28.36
CA GLY A 251 4.09 14.75 27.67
C GLY A 251 3.05 13.62 27.64
N LYS A 252 1.80 13.88 28.04
CA LYS A 252 0.68 12.94 27.94
C LYS A 252 0.18 12.78 26.52
N LEU A 253 0.21 13.87 25.74
CA LEU A 253 -0.11 13.90 24.32
C LEU A 253 1.19 14.01 23.51
N PRO A 254 1.62 12.95 22.82
CA PRO A 254 2.92 12.93 22.15
C PRO A 254 2.95 13.69 20.82
N ILE A 255 1.80 13.88 20.15
CA ILE A 255 1.73 14.47 18.80
C ILE A 255 0.61 15.52 18.75
N LEU A 256 0.96 16.71 18.23
CA LEU A 256 0.02 17.81 18.03
C LEU A 256 0.10 18.34 16.60
N TYR A 257 -1.03 18.39 15.89
CA TYR A 257 -1.15 18.95 14.56
C TYR A 257 -1.60 20.41 14.64
N CYS A 258 -0.71 21.34 14.32
CA CYS A 258 -1.00 22.76 14.40
C CYS A 258 -1.20 23.41 13.03
N SER A 259 -2.18 24.32 12.91
CA SER A 259 -2.24 25.21 11.76
C SER A 259 -1.23 26.35 11.87
N PRO A 260 -0.78 26.96 10.75
CA PRO A 260 0.18 28.07 10.78
C PRO A 260 -0.23 29.26 11.63
N THR A 261 -1.53 29.54 11.75
CA THR A 261 -2.08 30.64 12.54
C THR A 261 -1.89 30.45 14.05
N MET A 262 -1.71 29.21 14.50
CA MET A 262 -1.54 28.87 15.91
C MET A 262 -0.08 28.81 16.37
N GLU A 263 0.88 29.00 15.44
CA GLU A 263 2.31 28.96 15.73
C GLU A 263 2.77 30.04 16.72
N LEU A 264 2.04 31.14 16.81
CA LEU A 264 2.41 32.31 17.63
C LEU A 264 1.95 32.19 19.10
N GLY A 265 1.02 31.30 19.43
CA GLY A 265 0.37 31.27 20.75
C GLY A 265 0.82 30.15 21.68
N VAL A 266 1.44 29.10 21.17
CA VAL A 266 1.77 27.92 21.99
C VAL A 266 3.17 28.04 22.56
N ASP A 267 3.28 28.30 23.85
CA ASP A 267 4.55 28.26 24.56
C ASP A 267 4.89 26.82 24.94
N ILE A 268 5.55 26.11 24.00
CA ILE A 268 6.00 24.74 24.19
C ILE A 268 7.51 24.80 24.44
N SER A 269 7.89 24.48 25.66
CA SER A 269 9.25 24.64 26.13
C SER A 269 10.24 23.61 25.55
N THR A 270 9.79 22.43 25.10
CA THR A 270 10.67 21.34 24.70
C THR A 270 10.06 20.48 23.60
N LEU A 271 10.23 20.87 22.33
CA LEU A 271 9.91 20.00 21.20
C LEU A 271 11.12 19.17 20.79
N ASN A 272 10.95 17.86 20.71
CA ASN A 272 11.98 16.95 20.20
C ASN A 272 11.96 16.87 18.66
N ALA A 273 10.81 17.09 18.04
CA ALA A 273 10.67 17.09 16.59
C ALA A 273 9.64 18.10 16.09
N VAL A 274 9.94 18.72 14.95
CA VAL A 274 8.99 19.54 14.18
C VAL A 274 8.91 18.99 12.76
N ASN A 275 7.72 18.58 12.37
CA ASN A 275 7.41 18.18 11.00
C ASN A 275 6.63 19.28 10.29
N MET A 276 7.17 19.80 9.21
CA MET A 276 6.45 20.72 8.31
C MET A 276 5.89 19.93 7.13
N ARG A 277 4.56 19.89 7.02
CA ARG A 277 3.88 19.15 5.94
C ARG A 277 4.22 19.67 4.55
N ASN A 278 4.54 20.96 4.43
CA ASN A 278 4.94 21.64 3.19
C ASN A 278 6.11 22.58 3.50
N VAL A 279 6.83 22.97 2.46
CA VAL A 279 7.84 24.01 2.59
C VAL A 279 7.16 25.33 2.99
N PRO A 280 7.61 26.00 4.07
CA PRO A 280 7.07 27.30 4.47
C PRO A 280 7.17 28.33 3.35
N PRO A 281 6.29 29.34 3.33
CA PRO A 281 6.30 30.37 2.28
C PRO A 281 7.62 31.16 2.19
N THR A 282 8.27 31.39 3.33
CA THR A 282 9.51 32.19 3.39
C THR A 282 10.51 31.58 4.38
N PRO A 283 11.80 31.92 4.25
CA PRO A 283 12.83 31.55 5.25
C PRO A 283 12.50 32.06 6.68
N ALA A 284 11.83 33.19 6.82
CA ALA A 284 11.38 33.70 8.11
C ALA A 284 10.35 32.76 8.75
N ASN A 285 9.39 32.28 7.99
CA ASN A 285 8.42 31.29 8.48
C ASN A 285 9.10 29.97 8.83
N TYR A 286 10.07 29.52 8.02
CA TYR A 286 10.85 28.33 8.34
C TYR A 286 11.59 28.47 9.67
N ALA A 287 12.32 29.57 9.87
CA ALA A 287 13.05 29.85 11.10
C ALA A 287 12.12 29.94 12.33
N GLN A 288 10.94 30.56 12.16
CA GLN A 288 9.94 30.67 13.22
C GLN A 288 9.38 29.31 13.66
N ARG A 289 9.14 28.40 12.70
CA ARG A 289 8.63 27.06 12.97
C ARG A 289 9.71 26.13 13.49
N SER A 290 10.87 26.10 12.84
CA SER A 290 11.99 25.26 13.24
C SER A 290 12.57 25.64 14.60
N GLY A 291 12.60 26.95 14.92
CA GLY A 291 13.06 27.46 16.19
C GLY A 291 12.21 27.12 17.42
N ARG A 292 11.14 26.36 17.23
CA ARG A 292 10.36 25.76 18.33
C ARG A 292 10.99 24.46 18.85
N ALA A 293 11.82 23.80 18.05
CA ALA A 293 12.50 22.57 18.44
C ALA A 293 13.88 22.83 19.04
N GLY A 294 14.32 22.02 19.99
CA GLY A 294 15.65 22.02 20.53
C GLY A 294 15.96 23.20 21.46
N ARG A 295 14.98 23.82 22.08
CA ARG A 295 15.21 24.86 23.07
C ARG A 295 16.02 24.32 24.26
N SER A 296 16.82 25.17 24.87
CA SER A 296 17.66 24.85 26.04
C SER A 296 18.81 23.85 25.77
N GLY A 297 19.30 23.80 24.51
CA GLY A 297 20.46 22.98 24.15
C GLY A 297 20.19 21.50 23.97
N GLN A 298 18.93 21.11 23.91
CA GLN A 298 18.53 19.71 23.57
C GLN A 298 18.59 19.46 22.06
N PRO A 299 19.05 18.28 21.62
CA PRO A 299 18.98 17.92 20.20
C PRO A 299 17.53 17.79 19.74
N ALA A 300 17.25 18.30 18.55
CA ALA A 300 15.92 18.20 17.97
C ALA A 300 15.99 17.89 16.48
N LEU A 301 14.95 17.22 15.98
CA LEU A 301 14.77 16.91 14.58
C LEU A 301 13.80 17.89 13.93
N VAL A 302 14.24 18.57 12.87
CA VAL A 302 13.36 19.37 12.02
C VAL A 302 13.38 18.78 10.63
N PHE A 303 12.22 18.45 10.11
CA PHE A 303 12.09 17.92 8.75
C PHE A 303 10.88 18.50 8.03
N THR A 304 11.00 18.61 6.72
CA THR A 304 9.96 19.16 5.85
C THR A 304 9.60 18.15 4.76
N TYR A 305 8.31 17.89 4.60
CA TYR A 305 7.82 17.10 3.48
C TYR A 305 7.64 18.01 2.26
N CYS A 306 8.35 17.70 1.17
CA CYS A 306 8.25 18.45 -0.08
C CYS A 306 7.35 17.70 -1.06
N THR A 307 6.18 18.23 -1.32
CA THR A 307 5.19 17.61 -2.21
C THR A 307 5.67 17.67 -3.67
N THR A 308 5.62 16.55 -4.38
CA THR A 308 6.05 16.47 -5.79
C THR A 308 5.20 17.32 -6.74
N GLY A 309 3.94 17.55 -6.43
CA GLY A 309 3.01 18.38 -7.21
C GLY A 309 3.12 19.88 -6.96
N SER A 310 3.94 20.34 -5.98
CA SER A 310 4.12 21.75 -5.65
C SER A 310 5.43 22.30 -6.26
N PRO A 311 5.36 23.23 -7.22
CA PRO A 311 6.57 23.88 -7.76
C PRO A 311 7.41 24.58 -6.69
N HIS A 312 6.78 25.19 -5.70
CA HIS A 312 7.43 25.82 -4.56
C HIS A 312 8.23 24.81 -3.74
N ASP A 313 7.60 23.69 -3.35
CA ASP A 313 8.26 22.64 -2.56
C ASP A 313 9.44 22.04 -3.35
N GLN A 314 9.25 21.77 -4.63
CA GLN A 314 10.29 21.22 -5.49
C GLN A 314 11.46 22.18 -5.73
N TYR A 315 11.19 23.47 -5.77
CA TYR A 315 12.26 24.49 -5.87
C TYR A 315 13.18 24.43 -4.65
N PHE A 316 12.63 24.44 -3.44
CA PHE A 316 13.41 24.40 -2.20
C PHE A 316 13.95 23.01 -1.85
N PHE A 317 13.29 21.94 -2.30
CA PHE A 317 13.86 20.59 -2.21
C PHE A 317 15.22 20.47 -2.91
N LYS A 318 15.34 21.12 -4.08
CA LYS A 318 16.60 21.17 -4.85
C LYS A 318 17.61 22.20 -4.34
N ARG A 319 17.18 23.14 -3.52
CA ARG A 319 17.98 24.25 -2.99
C ARG A 319 17.63 24.52 -1.52
N PRO A 320 17.84 23.52 -0.63
CA PRO A 320 17.42 23.61 0.77
C PRO A 320 18.10 24.75 1.51
N GLU A 321 19.31 25.10 1.14
CA GLU A 321 20.09 26.21 1.73
C GLU A 321 19.38 27.56 1.60
N LEU A 322 18.63 27.78 0.54
CA LEU A 322 17.87 29.02 0.33
C LEU A 322 16.69 29.16 1.30
N MET A 323 16.19 28.06 1.84
CA MET A 323 15.12 28.07 2.85
C MET A 323 15.71 28.07 4.27
N VAL A 324 16.65 27.16 4.55
CA VAL A 324 17.20 26.95 5.90
C VAL A 324 18.11 28.08 6.33
N ALA A 325 18.97 28.58 5.44
CA ALA A 325 19.93 29.69 5.68
C ALA A 325 19.56 30.97 4.90
N GLY A 326 18.34 31.04 4.37
CA GLY A 326 17.88 32.18 3.59
C GLY A 326 17.80 33.46 4.43
N SER A 327 17.95 34.61 3.78
CA SER A 327 17.86 35.89 4.45
C SER A 327 16.45 36.18 4.97
N VAL A 328 16.35 36.51 6.24
CA VAL A 328 15.11 36.98 6.86
C VAL A 328 15.00 38.49 6.63
N THR A 329 14.15 38.88 5.69
CA THR A 329 13.86 40.32 5.48
C THR A 329 12.78 40.72 6.49
N PRO A 330 13.05 41.70 7.36
CA PRO A 330 12.01 42.15 8.28
C PRO A 330 10.83 42.76 7.50
N PRO A 331 9.59 42.61 8.00
CA PRO A 331 8.43 43.22 7.37
C PRO A 331 8.59 44.75 7.36
N ARG A 332 8.41 45.35 6.18
CA ARG A 332 8.33 46.83 6.11
C ARG A 332 6.98 47.24 6.68
N LEU A 333 7.04 47.99 7.78
CA LEU A 333 5.86 48.69 8.28
C LEU A 333 5.59 49.86 7.31
N GLU A 334 4.57 49.72 6.48
CA GLU A 334 4.01 50.87 5.75
C GLU A 334 3.17 51.68 6.73
N LEU A 335 3.76 52.75 7.23
CA LEU A 335 3.10 53.70 8.14
C LEU A 335 2.11 54.65 7.43
N ALA A 336 1.83 54.40 6.16
CA ALA A 336 1.01 55.27 5.30
C ALA A 336 -0.36 54.69 4.90
N ASN A 337 -0.87 53.66 5.57
CA ASN A 337 -2.28 53.26 5.44
C ASN A 337 -3.09 53.92 6.52
N GLU A 338 -3.63 55.13 6.18
CA GLU A 338 -4.81 55.67 6.85
C GLU A 338 -6.08 54.87 6.44
#